data_d2a9191450b76602e7b1187de55e2b5f
#
_entry.id   d2a9191450b76602e7b1187de55e2b5f
#
_cell.length_a   1.000
_cell.length_b   1.000
_cell.length_c   1.000
_cell.angle_alpha   90.00
_cell.angle_beta   90.00
_cell.angle_gamma   90.00
#
_symmetry.space_group_name_H-M   'P 1'
#
loop_
_entity.id
_entity.type
_entity.pdbx_description
1 polymer ?
#
loop_
_entity_poly.entity_id
_entity_poly.type
_entity_poly.pdbx_seq_one_letter_code
_entity_poly.pdbx_strand_id
1 'polypeptide(L)'
;CLIRIKANLFPNTHTLHENPIHTDYKYPHSTALLSLNTCDGYTKLKDGTKIDSVANRILLFDASEKHAATNTTNAFARFNINMNFLSCRLNEIEHKFNWN
;
A
#
# COMPACT_ATOMS: atom_id res chain seq x y z
N CYS A 1 9.73 -15.72 1.13
CA CYS A 1 9.65 -15.97 -0.32
C CYS A 1 8.94 -14.82 -1.02
N LEU A 2 9.64 -14.18 -1.93
CA LEU A 2 9.08 -13.08 -2.72
C LEU A 2 8.12 -13.63 -3.78
N ILE A 3 6.92 -13.05 -3.86
CA ILE A 3 5.93 -13.42 -4.87
C ILE A 3 5.98 -12.45 -6.04
N ARG A 4 5.96 -11.14 -5.77
CA ARG A 4 5.91 -10.13 -6.82
C ARG A 4 6.43 -8.79 -6.30
N ILE A 5 7.10 -8.06 -7.19
CA ILE A 5 7.41 -6.64 -6.99
C ILE A 5 6.73 -5.88 -8.12
N LYS A 6 6.01 -4.83 -7.76
CA LYS A 6 5.30 -4.00 -8.73
C LYS A 6 5.49 -2.53 -8.39
N ALA A 7 5.93 -1.76 -9.36
CA ALA A 7 5.97 -0.31 -9.25
C ALA A 7 4.63 0.27 -9.71
N ASN A 8 4.08 1.18 -8.94
CA ASN A 8 2.82 1.84 -9.25
C ASN A 8 3.03 3.33 -9.44
N LEU A 9 2.32 3.88 -10.41
CA LEU A 9 2.20 5.30 -10.64
C LEU A 9 0.73 5.64 -10.70
N PHE A 10 0.30 6.55 -9.81
CA PHE A 10 -1.07 7.07 -9.79
C PHE A 10 -1.04 8.54 -10.20
N PRO A 11 -1.78 8.93 -11.24
CA PRO A 11 -1.68 10.27 -11.79
C PRO A 11 -2.27 11.34 -10.89
N ASN A 12 -1.87 12.58 -11.15
CA ASN A 12 -2.51 13.74 -10.57
C ASN A 12 -3.87 13.96 -11.23
N THR A 13 -4.89 14.23 -10.43
CA THR A 13 -6.21 14.63 -10.90
C THR A 13 -6.76 15.74 -10.02
N HIS A 14 -7.87 16.36 -10.44
CA HIS A 14 -8.49 17.43 -9.67
C HIS A 14 -8.97 17.02 -8.30
N THR A 15 -9.50 15.81 -8.21
CA THR A 15 -10.06 15.29 -6.96
C THR A 15 -9.37 13.99 -6.61
N LEU A 16 -9.28 13.72 -5.32
CA LEU A 16 -8.69 12.48 -4.83
C LEU A 16 -9.68 11.34 -5.06
N HIS A 17 -9.25 10.32 -5.80
CA HIS A 17 -10.06 9.14 -6.07
C HIS A 17 -9.53 7.96 -5.29
N GLU A 18 -10.43 7.32 -4.54
CA GLU A 18 -10.14 6.07 -3.88
C GLU A 18 -10.52 4.93 -4.82
N ASN A 19 -9.55 4.10 -5.19
CA ASN A 19 -9.79 2.97 -6.07
C ASN A 19 -10.66 1.92 -5.36
N PRO A 20 -11.33 1.03 -6.12
CA PRO A 20 -12.11 -0.02 -5.49
C PRO A 20 -11.30 -0.85 -4.51
N ILE A 21 -11.89 -1.17 -3.38
CA ILE A 21 -11.27 -2.00 -2.37
C ILE A 21 -11.07 -3.42 -2.92
N HIS A 22 -9.89 -3.99 -2.70
CA HIS A 22 -9.53 -5.29 -3.29
C HIS A 22 -8.47 -6.00 -2.46
N THR A 23 -8.18 -7.24 -2.85
CA THR A 23 -7.00 -7.98 -2.37
C THR A 23 -6.11 -8.30 -3.55
N ASP A 24 -4.79 -8.37 -3.33
CA ASP A 24 -3.85 -8.71 -4.42
C ASP A 24 -3.96 -10.18 -4.78
N TYR A 25 -3.98 -11.04 -3.77
CA TYR A 25 -4.16 -12.48 -3.91
C TYR A 25 -5.09 -12.97 -2.82
N LYS A 26 -5.81 -14.05 -3.09
CA LYS A 26 -6.79 -14.57 -2.13
C LYS A 26 -6.17 -15.38 -1.01
N TYR A 27 -4.98 -15.93 -1.22
CA TYR A 27 -4.31 -16.71 -0.19
C TYR A 27 -3.56 -15.78 0.78
N PRO A 28 -3.32 -16.23 2.02
CA PRO A 28 -2.60 -15.42 2.99
C PRO A 28 -1.20 -15.08 2.52
N HIS A 29 -0.87 -13.80 2.54
CA HIS A 29 0.46 -13.30 2.22
C HIS A 29 0.62 -11.89 2.81
N SER A 30 1.83 -11.39 2.79
CA SER A 30 2.14 -10.06 3.31
C SER A 30 2.49 -9.11 2.19
N THR A 31 2.23 -7.83 2.44
CA THR A 31 2.66 -6.76 1.54
C THR A 31 3.54 -5.77 2.30
N ALA A 32 4.63 -5.38 1.65
CA ALA A 32 5.42 -4.23 2.03
C ALA A 32 5.22 -3.17 0.95
N LEU A 33 4.68 -2.03 1.34
CA LEU A 33 4.41 -0.92 0.43
C LEU A 33 5.36 0.23 0.75
N LEU A 34 6.30 0.49 -0.15
CA LEU A 34 7.26 1.57 -0.02
C LEU A 34 6.78 2.79 -0.78
N SER A 35 6.46 3.87 -0.06
CA SER A 35 6.13 5.14 -0.68
C SER A 35 7.40 5.85 -1.13
N LEU A 36 7.43 6.30 -2.38
CA LEU A 36 8.60 6.96 -2.95
C LEU A 36 8.53 8.47 -2.88
N ASN A 37 7.33 9.03 -2.73
CA ASN A 37 7.18 10.48 -2.60
C ASN A 37 6.08 10.84 -1.60
N THR A 38 6.12 12.07 -1.14
CA THR A 38 5.13 12.63 -0.23
C THR A 38 4.06 13.35 -1.03
N CYS A 39 2.80 12.99 -0.76
CA CYS A 39 1.65 13.64 -1.40
C CYS A 39 0.39 13.42 -0.55
N ASP A 40 -0.73 13.93 -1.02
CA ASP A 40 -2.01 13.78 -0.33
C ASP A 40 -2.67 12.40 -0.54
N GLY A 41 -2.07 11.56 -1.38
CA GLY A 41 -2.56 10.19 -1.57
C GLY A 41 -2.35 9.33 -0.34
N TYR A 42 -3.14 8.28 -0.23
CA TYR A 42 -3.07 7.37 0.91
C TYR A 42 -3.44 5.94 0.50
N THR A 43 -3.12 5.00 1.38
CA THR A 43 -3.61 3.63 1.32
C THR A 43 -4.57 3.43 2.48
N LYS A 44 -5.74 2.86 2.18
CA LYS A 44 -6.76 2.62 3.18
C LYS A 44 -6.89 1.12 3.42
N LEU A 45 -6.83 0.71 4.67
CA LEU A 45 -6.97 -0.67 5.06
C LEU A 45 -8.43 -1.00 5.37
N LYS A 46 -8.72 -2.29 5.50
CA LYS A 46 -10.07 -2.79 5.74
C LYS A 46 -10.76 -2.14 6.93
N ASP A 47 -10.02 -1.87 8.00
CA ASP A 47 -10.56 -1.26 9.22
C ASP A 47 -10.77 0.26 9.12
N GLY A 48 -10.50 0.84 7.95
CA GLY A 48 -10.65 2.28 7.72
C GLY A 48 -9.39 3.09 8.00
N THR A 49 -8.32 2.47 8.47
CA THR A 49 -7.05 3.15 8.72
C THR A 49 -6.48 3.69 7.41
N LYS A 50 -6.13 4.97 7.39
CA LYS A 50 -5.52 5.62 6.24
C LYS A 50 -4.05 5.88 6.54
N ILE A 51 -3.18 5.45 5.64
CA ILE A 51 -1.74 5.65 5.75
C ILE A 51 -1.30 6.56 4.62
N ASP A 52 -0.87 7.77 4.95
CA ASP A 52 -0.48 8.77 3.97
C ASP A 52 0.79 8.36 3.22
N SER A 53 0.88 8.79 1.97
CA SER A 53 2.09 8.63 1.17
C SER A 53 3.14 9.62 1.65
N VAL A 54 4.18 9.10 2.28
CA VAL A 54 5.33 9.87 2.76
C VAL A 54 6.59 9.21 2.23
N ALA A 55 7.47 9.98 1.61
CA ALA A 55 8.69 9.44 1.01
C ALA A 55 9.46 8.57 2.03
N ASN A 56 9.87 7.39 1.59
CA ASN A 56 10.61 6.40 2.37
C ASN A 56 9.80 5.72 3.48
N ARG A 57 8.51 5.91 3.51
CA ARG A 57 7.64 5.18 4.45
C ARG A 57 7.37 3.78 3.93
N ILE A 58 7.56 2.78 4.78
CA ILE A 58 7.19 1.40 4.47
C ILE A 58 6.00 1.02 5.34
N LEU A 59 4.96 0.51 4.69
CA LEU A 59 3.78 -0.04 5.35
C LEU A 59 3.77 -1.55 5.15
N LEU A 60 3.74 -2.29 6.25
CA LEU A 60 3.61 -3.74 6.23
C LEU A 60 2.20 -4.12 6.66
N PHE A 61 1.53 -4.95 5.87
CA PHE A 61 0.19 -5.39 6.23
C PHE A 61 -0.13 -6.76 5.64
N ASP A 62 -1.18 -7.39 6.19
CA ASP A 62 -1.71 -8.64 5.68
C ASP A 62 -2.47 -8.35 4.40
N ALA A 63 -1.92 -8.77 3.29
CA ALA A 63 -2.45 -8.45 1.98
C ALA A 63 -3.64 -9.31 1.57
N SER A 64 -3.98 -10.34 2.36
CA SER A 64 -5.23 -11.06 2.16
C SER A 64 -6.44 -10.24 2.64
N GLU A 65 -6.20 -9.21 3.45
CA GLU A 65 -7.24 -8.26 3.81
C GLU A 65 -7.46 -7.24 2.69
N LYS A 66 -8.70 -6.81 2.57
CA LYS A 66 -9.06 -5.83 1.55
C LYS A 66 -8.44 -4.46 1.86
N HIS A 67 -7.97 -3.81 0.82
CA HIS A 67 -7.35 -2.49 0.92
C HIS A 67 -7.61 -1.70 -0.35
N ALA A 68 -7.40 -0.39 -0.29
CA ALA A 68 -7.59 0.50 -1.42
C ALA A 68 -6.49 1.55 -1.43
N ALA A 69 -6.19 2.06 -2.60
CA ALA A 69 -5.22 3.14 -2.78
C ALA A 69 -5.87 4.32 -3.46
N THR A 70 -5.26 5.49 -3.34
CA THR A 70 -5.71 6.68 -4.03
C THR A 70 -4.65 7.20 -5.00
N ASN A 71 -5.07 8.08 -5.89
CA ASN A 71 -4.16 8.91 -6.67
C ASN A 71 -3.69 10.12 -5.83
N THR A 72 -3.32 11.21 -6.48
CA THR A 72 -2.86 12.43 -5.80
C THR A 72 -3.44 13.68 -6.47
N THR A 73 -3.58 14.75 -5.69
CA THR A 73 -4.00 16.05 -6.22
C THR A 73 -2.93 17.13 -6.06
N ASN A 74 -1.89 16.89 -5.27
CA ASN A 74 -0.88 17.92 -4.93
C ASN A 74 0.55 17.55 -5.32
N ALA A 75 0.72 16.52 -6.14
CA ALA A 75 2.02 16.13 -6.69
C ALA A 75 1.85 15.75 -8.15
N PHE A 76 2.95 15.67 -8.89
CA PHE A 76 2.92 15.24 -10.29
C PHE A 76 2.27 13.88 -10.43
N ALA A 77 2.64 12.96 -9.55
CA ALA A 77 2.07 11.62 -9.46
C ALA A 77 2.37 11.05 -8.09
N ARG A 78 1.67 9.99 -7.72
CA ARG A 78 1.99 9.20 -6.53
C ARG A 78 2.74 7.95 -6.97
N PHE A 79 3.91 7.72 -6.39
CA PHE A 79 4.77 6.60 -6.74
C PHE A 79 4.96 5.70 -5.53
N ASN A 80 4.84 4.40 -5.74
CA ASN A 80 5.19 3.44 -4.70
C ASN A 80 5.66 2.12 -5.32
N ILE A 81 6.28 1.30 -4.48
CA ILE A 81 6.68 -0.05 -4.84
C ILE A 81 5.94 -1.01 -3.90
N ASN A 82 5.24 -1.95 -4.50
CA ASN A 82 4.46 -2.95 -3.79
C ASN A 82 5.19 -4.29 -3.89
N MET A 83 5.54 -4.86 -2.74
CA MET A 83 6.21 -6.15 -2.65
C MET A 83 5.29 -7.13 -1.93
N ASN A 84 4.93 -8.20 -2.62
CA ASN A 84 4.13 -9.29 -2.05
C ASN A 84 5.05 -10.45 -1.73
N PHE A 85 4.92 -11.02 -0.54
CA PHE A 85 5.81 -12.10 -0.11
C PHE A 85 5.12 -13.03 0.89
N LEU A 86 5.68 -14.23 1.00
CA LEU A 86 5.30 -15.19 2.02
C LEU A 86 6.36 -15.19 3.10
N SER A 87 5.91 -15.17 4.35
CA SER A 87 6.78 -15.29 5.51
C SER A 87 6.48 -16.61 6.21
N CYS A 88 7.51 -17.32 6.65
CA CYS A 88 7.32 -18.55 7.41
C CYS A 88 6.72 -18.29 8.79
N ARG A 89 6.65 -17.04 9.22
CA ARG A 89 6.10 -16.65 10.52
C ARG A 89 4.95 -15.67 10.35
N LEU A 90 4.17 -15.89 9.32
CA LEU A 90 3.11 -14.97 8.92
C LEU A 90 2.11 -14.68 10.03
N ASN A 91 1.76 -15.68 10.80
CA ASN A 91 0.78 -15.54 11.89
C ASN A 91 1.34 -14.76 13.09
N GLU A 92 2.63 -14.49 13.12
CA GLU A 92 3.27 -13.71 14.19
C GLU A 92 3.50 -12.27 13.79
N ILE A 93 3.26 -11.94 12.53
CA ILE A 93 3.50 -10.59 12.03
C ILE A 93 2.32 -9.71 12.42
N GLU A 94 2.63 -8.60 13.06
CA GLU A 94 1.64 -7.56 13.26
C GLU A 94 1.21 -7.03 11.90
N HIS A 95 -0.03 -6.75 11.76
CA HIS A 95 -0.62 -6.50 10.46
C HIS A 95 -0.25 -5.16 9.86
N LYS A 96 0.23 -4.24 10.67
CA LYS A 96 0.51 -2.89 10.23
C LYS A 96 1.73 -2.34 10.93
N PHE A 97 2.81 -2.19 10.16
CA PHE A 97 3.97 -1.42 10.56
C PHE A 97 4.10 -0.22 9.65
N ASN A 98 4.46 0.90 10.23
CA ASN A 98 4.62 2.13 9.50
C ASN A 98 5.96 2.74 9.86
N TRP A 99 6.92 2.59 8.97
CA TRP A 99 8.26 3.12 9.11
C TRP A 99 8.49 4.25 8.13
N ASN A 100 9.12 5.30 8.60
CA ASN A 100 9.59 6.32 7.67
C ASN A 100 10.76 7.11 8.21
#